data_b3331f1091309461fe22dc01f64617ea
#
_entry.id   b3331f1091309461fe22dc01f64617ea
#
_cell.length_a   1.000
_cell.length_b   1.000
_cell.length_c   1.000
_cell.angle_alpha   90.00
_cell.angle_beta   90.00
_cell.angle_gamma   90.00
#
_symmetry.space_group_name_H-M   'P 1'
#
loop_
_entity.id
_entity.type
_entity.pdbx_description
1 polymer ?
#
loop_
_entity_poly.entity_id
_entity_poly.type
_entity_poly.pdbx_seq_one_letter_code
_entity_poly.pdbx_strand_id
1 'polypeptide(L)'
;MVYQEYKETVHFKNRTGVQVTCPDCHVPKDWGHKMLRKLQSSKEVYGKITGYVDTKEKFESHRMELATHEWERMKASGSRECRNCHDFDNMLPSKQKPKAQKMHAQAKAEGKTCIDCHKGIAHLLPKEYIDPDE
;
A
#
# COMPACT_ATOMS: atom_id res chain seq x y z
N MET A 1 -12.33 5.27 -9.95
CA MET A 1 -11.46 4.16 -10.34
C MET A 1 -10.97 3.43 -9.10
N VAL A 2 -9.83 3.76 -8.55
CA VAL A 2 -9.24 3.06 -7.39
C VAL A 2 -10.13 2.94 -6.15
N TYR A 3 -11.03 3.89 -5.90
CA TYR A 3 -11.99 3.80 -4.80
C TYR A 3 -12.99 2.64 -4.96
N GLN A 4 -13.38 2.29 -6.19
CA GLN A 4 -14.25 1.13 -6.42
C GLN A 4 -13.51 -0.18 -6.15
N GLU A 5 -12.25 -0.29 -6.58
CA GLU A 5 -11.37 -1.43 -6.28
C GLU A 5 -11.21 -1.59 -4.77
N TYR A 6 -10.94 -0.49 -4.06
CA TYR A 6 -10.76 -0.46 -2.61
C TYR A 6 -12.00 -1.00 -1.86
N LYS A 7 -13.23 -0.71 -2.33
CA LYS A 7 -14.47 -1.18 -1.67
C LYS A 7 -14.60 -2.71 -1.62
N GLU A 8 -13.93 -3.42 -2.50
CA GLU A 8 -13.95 -4.89 -2.55
C GLU A 8 -12.87 -5.53 -1.67
N THR A 9 -12.09 -4.74 -0.93
CA THR A 9 -10.98 -5.23 -0.11
C THR A 9 -11.37 -5.44 1.35
N VAL A 10 -10.59 -6.28 2.04
CA VAL A 10 -10.72 -6.51 3.49
C VAL A 10 -10.42 -5.25 4.33
N HIS A 11 -9.73 -4.27 3.77
CA HIS A 11 -9.48 -3.00 4.43
C HIS A 11 -10.69 -2.06 4.41
N PHE A 12 -11.58 -2.25 3.46
CA PHE A 12 -12.85 -1.52 3.42
C PHE A 12 -13.94 -2.20 4.23
N LYS A 13 -14.08 -3.54 4.09
CA LYS A 13 -15.06 -4.35 4.82
C LYS A 13 -14.41 -5.61 5.36
N ASN A 14 -14.53 -5.84 6.65
CA ASN A 14 -14.00 -7.03 7.31
C ASN A 14 -14.85 -7.44 8.53
N ARG A 15 -14.57 -8.63 9.06
CA ARG A 15 -15.32 -9.16 10.19
C ARG A 15 -15.08 -8.41 11.52
N THR A 16 -14.03 -7.60 11.62
CA THR A 16 -13.71 -6.83 12.84
C THR A 16 -14.42 -5.47 12.89
N GLY A 17 -14.99 -5.02 11.76
CA GLY A 17 -15.65 -3.71 11.65
C GLY A 17 -14.70 -2.53 11.61
N VAL A 18 -13.39 -2.74 11.56
CA VAL A 18 -12.40 -1.67 11.43
C VAL A 18 -12.26 -1.30 9.97
N GLN A 19 -12.79 -0.14 9.59
CA GLN A 19 -12.64 0.41 8.24
C GLN A 19 -11.39 1.29 8.17
N VAL A 20 -10.51 0.98 7.25
CA VAL A 20 -9.34 1.80 6.92
C VAL A 20 -9.75 2.85 5.88
N THR A 21 -9.15 4.02 5.89
CA THR A 21 -9.41 5.09 4.91
C THR A 21 -8.17 5.36 4.06
N CYS A 22 -8.34 6.04 2.92
CA CYS A 22 -7.22 6.35 2.04
C CYS A 22 -6.04 7.04 2.78
N PRO A 23 -6.27 8.03 3.67
CA PRO A 23 -5.21 8.65 4.44
C PRO A 23 -4.46 7.70 5.37
N ASP A 24 -5.09 6.64 5.87
CA ASP A 24 -4.42 5.72 6.81
C ASP A 24 -3.24 4.98 6.16
N CYS A 25 -3.28 4.77 4.84
CA CYS A 25 -2.19 4.17 4.07
C CYS A 25 -1.32 5.20 3.34
N HIS A 26 -1.92 6.33 2.89
CA HIS A 26 -1.25 7.27 2.00
C HIS A 26 -0.71 8.52 2.69
N VAL A 27 -1.10 8.78 3.95
CA VAL A 27 -0.72 10.00 4.66
C VAL A 27 -0.14 9.65 6.04
N PRO A 28 1.13 9.94 6.29
CA PRO A 28 1.74 9.75 7.62
C PRO A 28 0.96 10.44 8.72
N LYS A 29 0.87 9.80 9.89
CA LYS A 29 0.17 10.36 11.05
C LYS A 29 0.96 11.46 11.75
N ASP A 30 2.29 11.33 11.79
CA ASP A 30 3.14 12.36 12.40
C ASP A 30 3.18 13.64 11.55
N TRP A 31 3.28 14.77 12.22
CA TRP A 31 3.13 16.08 11.59
C TRP A 31 4.20 16.36 10.53
N GLY A 32 5.47 16.07 10.81
CA GLY A 32 6.59 16.35 9.92
C GLY A 32 6.49 15.61 8.59
N HIS A 33 6.32 14.29 8.65
CA HIS A 33 6.15 13.47 7.44
C HIS A 33 4.84 13.77 6.71
N LYS A 34 3.77 14.14 7.45
CA LYS A 34 2.51 14.56 6.84
C LYS A 34 2.69 15.82 5.99
N MET A 35 3.42 16.83 6.50
CA MET A 35 3.68 18.05 5.74
C MET A 35 4.54 17.77 4.52
N LEU A 36 5.59 16.95 4.67
CA LEU A 36 6.41 16.52 3.55
C LEU A 36 5.57 15.79 2.48
N ARG A 37 4.69 14.86 2.89
CA ARG A 37 3.80 14.15 1.97
C ARG A 37 2.85 15.09 1.23
N LYS A 38 2.31 16.12 1.90
CA LYS A 38 1.49 17.14 1.27
C LYS A 38 2.25 17.95 0.19
N LEU A 39 3.49 18.30 0.47
CA LEU A 39 4.33 18.96 -0.54
C LEU A 39 4.60 18.04 -1.73
N GLN A 40 4.90 16.77 -1.49
CA GLN A 40 5.10 15.80 -2.57
C GLN A 40 3.84 15.58 -3.41
N SER A 41 2.64 15.58 -2.79
CA SER A 41 1.37 15.38 -3.49
C SER A 41 0.98 16.56 -4.39
N SER A 42 1.66 17.70 -4.33
CA SER A 42 1.44 18.81 -5.29
C SER A 42 1.71 18.38 -6.74
N LYS A 43 2.63 17.43 -6.96
CA LYS A 43 2.87 16.82 -8.27
C LYS A 43 1.64 16.06 -8.81
N GLU A 44 0.92 15.39 -7.92
CA GLU A 44 -0.32 14.66 -8.28
C GLU A 44 -1.43 15.61 -8.71
N VAL A 45 -1.56 16.74 -7.99
CA VAL A 45 -2.48 17.82 -8.36
C VAL A 45 -2.10 18.43 -9.71
N TYR A 46 -0.82 18.71 -9.93
CA TYR A 46 -0.31 19.19 -11.20
C TYR A 46 -0.60 18.20 -12.34
N GLY A 47 -0.33 16.92 -12.14
CA GLY A 47 -0.62 15.85 -13.11
C GLY A 47 -2.12 15.77 -13.46
N LYS A 48 -3.01 16.03 -12.49
CA LYS A 48 -4.45 16.11 -12.74
C LYS A 48 -4.83 17.34 -13.59
N ILE A 49 -4.27 18.51 -13.27
CA ILE A 49 -4.54 19.77 -13.98
C ILE A 49 -4.02 19.70 -15.42
N THR A 50 -2.84 19.14 -15.64
CA THR A 50 -2.23 19.01 -16.97
C THR A 50 -2.80 17.86 -17.81
N GLY A 51 -3.71 17.06 -17.24
CA GLY A 51 -4.34 15.95 -17.93
C GLY A 51 -3.47 14.68 -18.06
N TYR A 52 -2.43 14.54 -17.23
CA TYR A 52 -1.56 13.36 -17.23
C TYR A 52 -2.31 12.09 -16.77
N VAL A 53 -3.19 12.22 -15.77
CA VAL A 53 -3.99 11.12 -15.21
C VAL A 53 -5.47 11.49 -15.06
N ASP A 54 -6.03 12.29 -15.94
CA ASP A 54 -7.38 12.83 -15.83
C ASP A 54 -8.48 11.85 -16.27
N THR A 55 -8.15 10.84 -17.10
CA THR A 55 -9.08 9.80 -17.55
C THR A 55 -8.68 8.41 -17.02
N LYS A 56 -9.63 7.47 -17.13
CA LYS A 56 -9.38 6.08 -16.73
C LYS A 56 -8.28 5.44 -17.59
N GLU A 57 -8.31 5.67 -18.87
CA GLU A 57 -7.36 5.12 -19.84
C GLU A 57 -5.93 5.61 -19.55
N LYS A 58 -5.77 6.90 -19.31
CA LYS A 58 -4.49 7.49 -18.92
C LYS A 58 -4.01 6.98 -17.55
N PHE A 59 -4.92 6.86 -16.58
CA PHE A 59 -4.57 6.26 -15.30
C PHE A 59 -4.07 4.82 -15.46
N GLU A 60 -4.77 4.00 -16.26
CA GLU A 60 -4.36 2.61 -16.50
C GLU A 60 -3.02 2.51 -17.23
N SER A 61 -2.74 3.40 -18.19
CA SER A 61 -1.44 3.43 -18.89
C SER A 61 -0.26 3.82 -18.00
N HIS A 62 -0.51 4.54 -16.90
CA HIS A 62 0.51 4.93 -15.91
C HIS A 62 0.45 4.12 -14.60
N ARG A 63 -0.46 3.12 -14.52
CA ARG A 63 -0.71 2.38 -13.26
C ARG A 63 0.56 1.75 -12.68
N MET A 64 1.42 1.16 -13.52
CA MET A 64 2.65 0.53 -13.05
C MET A 64 3.64 1.55 -12.47
N GLU A 65 3.82 2.68 -13.13
CA GLU A 65 4.66 3.77 -12.65
C GLU A 65 4.15 4.32 -11.32
N LEU A 66 2.85 4.62 -11.22
CA LEU A 66 2.22 5.14 -10.01
C LEU A 66 2.31 4.13 -8.84
N ALA A 67 2.07 2.86 -9.12
CA ALA A 67 2.18 1.79 -8.13
C ALA A 67 3.63 1.62 -7.63
N THR A 68 4.60 1.64 -8.53
CA THR A 68 6.03 1.53 -8.19
C THR A 68 6.46 2.67 -7.28
N HIS A 69 6.13 3.91 -7.61
CA HIS A 69 6.44 5.07 -6.76
C HIS A 69 5.86 4.92 -5.35
N GLU A 70 4.63 4.41 -5.23
CA GLU A 70 3.99 4.24 -3.94
C GLU A 70 4.61 3.07 -3.15
N TRP A 71 4.93 1.96 -3.80
CA TRP A 71 5.62 0.83 -3.16
C TRP A 71 7.00 1.23 -2.65
N GLU A 72 7.78 1.98 -3.45
CA GLU A 72 9.09 2.50 -3.04
C GLU A 72 8.99 3.43 -1.83
N ARG A 73 7.99 4.33 -1.84
CA ARG A 73 7.72 5.22 -0.71
C ARG A 73 7.38 4.44 0.57
N MET A 74 6.50 3.45 0.46
CA MET A 74 6.12 2.58 1.58
C MET A 74 7.30 1.76 2.08
N LYS A 75 8.13 1.23 1.17
CA LYS A 75 9.35 0.50 1.50
C LYS A 75 10.35 1.41 2.22
N ALA A 76 10.62 2.60 1.72
CA ALA A 76 11.52 3.57 2.33
C ALA A 76 11.09 3.99 3.75
N SER A 77 9.79 4.00 4.04
CA SER A 77 9.25 4.25 5.38
C SER A 77 9.22 3.02 6.29
N GLY A 78 9.69 1.86 5.79
CA GLY A 78 9.57 0.58 6.48
C GLY A 78 8.13 0.14 6.65
N SER A 79 7.25 0.48 5.72
CA SER A 79 5.79 0.24 5.78
C SER A 79 5.15 0.80 7.05
N ARG A 80 5.56 2.00 7.46
CA ARG A 80 5.14 2.67 8.70
C ARG A 80 3.61 2.77 8.81
N GLU A 81 2.92 3.11 7.73
CA GLU A 81 1.48 3.27 7.72
C GLU A 81 0.75 1.95 8.04
N CYS A 82 1.26 0.82 7.56
CA CYS A 82 0.74 -0.52 7.88
C CYS A 82 0.87 -0.82 9.38
N ARG A 83 2.00 -0.43 9.98
CA ARG A 83 2.29 -0.66 11.39
C ARG A 83 1.44 0.17 12.35
N ASN A 84 0.73 1.18 11.88
CA ASN A 84 -0.24 1.90 12.69
C ASN A 84 -1.39 1.00 13.20
N CYS A 85 -1.66 -0.11 12.50
CA CYS A 85 -2.70 -1.07 12.84
C CYS A 85 -2.17 -2.51 12.96
N HIS A 86 -1.10 -2.84 12.24
CA HIS A 86 -0.46 -4.16 12.23
C HIS A 86 0.86 -4.12 12.99
N ASP A 87 0.81 -4.43 14.29
CA ASP A 87 2.04 -4.60 15.07
C ASP A 87 2.63 -5.98 14.77
N PHE A 88 3.71 -5.99 13.98
CA PHE A 88 4.33 -7.22 13.49
C PHE A 88 4.91 -8.09 14.61
N ASP A 89 5.41 -7.47 15.67
CA ASP A 89 6.02 -8.19 16.80
C ASP A 89 4.96 -8.83 17.71
N ASN A 90 3.74 -8.27 17.72
CA ASN A 90 2.59 -8.79 18.48
C ASN A 90 1.66 -9.69 17.64
N MET A 91 1.97 -9.93 16.35
CA MET A 91 1.23 -10.91 15.56
C MET A 91 1.48 -12.33 16.11
N LEU A 92 0.39 -13.06 16.37
CA LEU A 92 0.46 -14.44 16.88
C LEU A 92 0.71 -15.44 15.74
N PRO A 93 1.91 -16.01 15.60
CA PRO A 93 2.23 -16.92 14.49
C PRO A 93 1.29 -18.13 14.43
N SER A 94 0.95 -18.72 15.57
CA SER A 94 0.07 -19.90 15.64
C SER A 94 -1.34 -19.69 15.07
N LYS A 95 -1.77 -18.45 14.85
CA LYS A 95 -3.05 -18.09 14.20
C LYS A 95 -2.91 -17.82 12.71
N GLN A 96 -1.71 -17.84 12.19
CA GLN A 96 -1.43 -17.65 10.76
C GLN A 96 -1.38 -19.01 10.04
N LYS A 97 -1.62 -18.99 8.72
CA LYS A 97 -1.41 -20.19 7.89
C LYS A 97 0.08 -20.60 7.89
N PRO A 98 0.44 -21.88 7.79
CA PRO A 98 1.84 -22.35 7.85
C PRO A 98 2.78 -21.65 6.86
N LYS A 99 2.33 -21.39 5.61
CA LYS A 99 3.10 -20.63 4.61
C LYS A 99 3.39 -19.22 5.13
N ALA A 100 2.38 -18.54 5.68
CA ALA A 100 2.53 -17.18 6.20
C ALA A 100 3.48 -17.11 7.40
N GLN A 101 3.42 -18.08 8.33
CA GLN A 101 4.35 -18.15 9.45
C GLN A 101 5.80 -18.21 8.99
N LYS A 102 6.09 -19.11 8.03
CA LYS A 102 7.44 -19.27 7.45
C LYS A 102 7.90 -17.98 6.76
N MET A 103 7.05 -17.41 5.90
CA MET A 103 7.38 -16.19 5.15
C MET A 103 7.59 -14.98 6.06
N HIS A 104 6.78 -14.81 7.10
CA HIS A 104 6.95 -13.73 8.07
C HIS A 104 8.23 -13.89 8.91
N ALA A 105 8.58 -15.10 9.32
CA ALA A 105 9.84 -15.36 10.03
C ALA A 105 11.05 -15.01 9.13
N GLN A 106 11.01 -15.43 7.87
CA GLN A 106 12.04 -15.09 6.90
C GLN A 106 12.12 -13.58 6.63
N ALA A 107 10.98 -12.92 6.39
CA ALA A 107 10.91 -11.48 6.15
C ALA A 107 11.52 -10.68 7.31
N LYS A 108 11.28 -11.12 8.56
CA LYS A 108 11.88 -10.51 9.76
C LYS A 108 13.39 -10.67 9.75
N ALA A 109 13.91 -11.84 9.44
CA ALA A 109 15.35 -12.13 9.38
C ALA A 109 16.06 -11.35 8.27
N GLU A 110 15.38 -11.13 7.13
CA GLU A 110 15.91 -10.43 5.96
C GLU A 110 15.66 -8.90 5.99
N GLY A 111 14.98 -8.39 7.01
CA GLY A 111 14.63 -6.96 7.12
C GLY A 111 13.65 -6.47 6.05
N LYS A 112 12.84 -7.38 5.48
CA LYS A 112 11.80 -7.02 4.52
C LYS A 112 10.67 -6.22 5.18
N THR A 113 10.09 -5.33 4.43
CA THR A 113 8.94 -4.54 4.84
C THR A 113 7.62 -5.19 4.40
N CYS A 114 6.49 -4.76 4.96
CA CYS A 114 5.19 -5.34 4.60
C CYS A 114 4.90 -5.23 3.10
N ILE A 115 5.23 -4.08 2.48
CA ILE A 115 4.95 -3.83 1.07
C ILE A 115 5.83 -4.65 0.13
N ASP A 116 6.95 -5.21 0.57
CA ASP A 116 7.76 -6.07 -0.27
C ASP A 116 6.97 -7.30 -0.74
N CYS A 117 6.07 -7.83 0.10
CA CYS A 117 5.24 -9.01 -0.19
C CYS A 117 3.73 -8.70 -0.30
N HIS A 118 3.23 -7.67 0.39
CA HIS A 118 1.80 -7.35 0.46
C HIS A 118 1.39 -6.26 -0.53
N LYS A 119 1.57 -6.52 -1.83
CA LYS A 119 1.06 -5.67 -2.91
C LYS A 119 -0.37 -6.09 -3.30
N GLY A 120 -1.12 -5.20 -3.90
CA GLY A 120 -2.49 -5.49 -4.35
C GLY A 120 -3.55 -5.61 -3.24
N ILE A 121 -3.24 -5.25 -2.00
CA ILE A 121 -4.15 -5.41 -0.84
C ILE A 121 -5.28 -4.38 -0.76
N ALA A 122 -5.16 -3.28 -1.50
CA ALA A 122 -6.15 -2.19 -1.51
C ALA A 122 -6.54 -1.75 -2.93
N HIS A 123 -5.73 -2.05 -3.92
CA HIS A 123 -5.94 -1.72 -5.33
C HIS A 123 -5.53 -2.90 -6.20
N LEU A 124 -6.14 -3.02 -7.37
CA LEU A 124 -5.73 -4.02 -8.35
C LEU A 124 -4.25 -3.80 -8.73
N LEU A 125 -3.53 -4.89 -8.86
CA LEU A 125 -2.16 -4.85 -9.37
C LEU A 125 -2.15 -4.37 -10.83
N PRO A 126 -1.09 -3.65 -11.26
CA PRO A 126 -0.88 -3.37 -12.67
C PRO A 126 -0.84 -4.66 -13.49
N LYS A 127 -1.35 -4.62 -14.71
CA LYS A 127 -1.37 -5.82 -15.59
C LYS A 127 0.02 -6.35 -15.93
N GLU A 128 0.99 -5.45 -15.94
CA GLU A 128 2.40 -5.73 -16.22
C GLU A 128 3.16 -6.25 -15.00
N TYR A 129 2.53 -6.23 -13.82
CA TYR A 129 3.16 -6.72 -12.61
C TYR A 129 3.27 -8.24 -12.61
N ILE A 130 4.49 -8.73 -12.49
CA ILE A 130 4.80 -10.14 -12.28
C ILE A 130 5.20 -10.30 -10.82
N ASP A 131 4.51 -11.17 -10.10
CA ASP A 131 4.85 -11.47 -8.71
C ASP A 131 6.15 -12.28 -8.68
N PRO A 132 7.22 -11.78 -8.01
CA PRO A 132 8.49 -12.50 -7.96
C PRO A 132 8.43 -13.80 -7.14
N ASP A 133 7.36 -14.01 -6.37
CA ASP A 133 7.17 -15.17 -5.48
C ASP A 133 6.14 -16.18 -6.04
N GLU A 134 5.59 -15.98 -7.26
CA GLU A 134 4.83 -16.97 -8.04
C GLU A 134 5.76 -17.76 -8.99
#